data_7f8b0b4a7e0bbcf3ddbd68aba9dda65a
#
_entry.id   7f8b0b4a7e0bbcf3ddbd68aba9dda65a
#
_cell.length_a   1.000
_cell.length_b   1.000
_cell.length_c   1.000
_cell.angle_alpha   90.00
_cell.angle_beta   90.00
_cell.angle_gamma   90.00
#
_symmetry.space_group_name_H-M   'P 1'
#
loop_
_entity.id
_entity.type
_entity.pdbx_description
1 polymer ?
#
loop_
_entity_poly.entity_id
_entity_poly.type
_entity_poly.pdbx_seq_one_letter_code
_entity_poly.pdbx_strand_id
1 'polypeptide(L)'
;MDDLQHIGYSREVIEFVAVAKEFCSYLEGSHEEEPSELLSKLQKFIPLIYLKGSLLPSCESDNLGMIEEVVTEEDYNALLATLSRILGEHDEYLEVFDDNMQYSEAPVVNSISEKLCDIYQDLKNFISAYRSGMIDVNEEALWQLNNSFELYWGCLLYTSDAAD
;
A
#
# COMPACT_ATOMS: atom_id res chain seq x y z
N MET A 1 -2.81 32.81 -2.74
CA MET A 1 -2.89 32.34 -4.14
C MET A 1 -1.87 31.23 -4.46
N ASP A 2 -0.78 31.17 -3.72
CA ASP A 2 0.28 30.16 -3.95
C ASP A 2 -0.04 28.75 -3.43
N ASP A 3 -0.95 28.61 -2.46
CA ASP A 3 -1.29 27.33 -1.86
C ASP A 3 -2.02 26.34 -2.81
N LEU A 4 -2.64 26.85 -3.87
CA LEU A 4 -3.36 26.01 -4.84
C LEU A 4 -2.45 25.38 -5.91
N GLN A 5 -1.17 25.80 -5.95
CA GLN A 5 -0.17 25.24 -6.88
C GLN A 5 0.74 24.19 -6.21
N HIS A 6 0.53 23.91 -4.92
CA HIS A 6 1.32 22.94 -4.21
C HIS A 6 1.08 21.52 -4.76
N ILE A 7 2.17 20.76 -4.89
CA ILE A 7 2.17 19.40 -5.42
C ILE A 7 1.16 18.47 -4.71
N GLY A 8 0.96 18.66 -3.40
CA GLY A 8 0.00 17.90 -2.59
C GLY A 8 -1.46 18.13 -2.98
N TYR A 9 -1.78 19.21 -3.70
CA TYR A 9 -3.13 19.50 -4.19
C TYR A 9 -3.28 19.21 -5.68
N SER A 10 -2.30 18.54 -6.30
CA SER A 10 -2.44 18.10 -7.68
C SER A 10 -3.58 17.08 -7.81
N ARG A 11 -4.15 17.02 -9.00
CA ARG A 11 -5.24 16.08 -9.31
C ARG A 11 -4.83 14.64 -9.01
N GLU A 12 -3.62 14.27 -9.38
CA GLU A 12 -3.08 12.93 -9.22
C GLU A 12 -3.01 12.53 -7.73
N VAL A 13 -2.58 13.43 -6.86
CA VAL A 13 -2.52 13.20 -5.42
C VAL A 13 -3.92 13.09 -4.82
N ILE A 14 -4.83 13.99 -5.19
CA ILE A 14 -6.22 13.96 -4.69
C ILE A 14 -6.93 12.66 -5.09
N GLU A 15 -6.78 12.23 -6.33
CA GLU A 15 -7.34 10.97 -6.82
C GLU A 15 -6.74 9.77 -6.11
N PHE A 16 -5.42 9.78 -5.89
CA PHE A 16 -4.73 8.73 -5.13
C PHE A 16 -5.24 8.64 -3.69
N VAL A 17 -5.35 9.77 -2.99
CA VAL A 17 -5.87 9.83 -1.61
C VAL A 17 -7.28 9.25 -1.53
N ALA A 18 -8.14 9.55 -2.50
CA ALA A 18 -9.50 9.01 -2.53
C ALA A 18 -9.50 7.48 -2.63
N VAL A 19 -8.72 6.92 -3.55
CA VAL A 19 -8.59 5.46 -3.72
C VAL A 19 -7.96 4.81 -2.48
N ALA A 20 -6.90 5.40 -1.93
CA ALA A 20 -6.25 4.89 -0.73
C ALA A 20 -7.20 4.85 0.48
N LYS A 21 -8.03 5.87 0.65
CA LYS A 21 -9.07 5.89 1.71
C LYS A 21 -10.09 4.77 1.54
N GLU A 22 -10.59 4.57 0.34
CA GLU A 22 -11.55 3.49 0.05
C GLU A 22 -10.94 2.12 0.32
N PHE A 23 -9.69 1.90 -0.09
CA PHE A 23 -8.99 0.65 0.17
C PHE A 23 -8.80 0.38 1.66
N CYS A 24 -8.32 1.36 2.42
CA CYS A 24 -8.14 1.22 3.87
C CYS A 24 -9.47 0.96 4.58
N SER A 25 -10.51 1.71 4.24
CA SER A 25 -11.86 1.53 4.81
C SER A 25 -12.43 0.16 4.48
N TYR A 26 -12.19 -0.33 3.27
CA TYR A 26 -12.61 -1.66 2.87
C TYR A 26 -11.94 -2.76 3.70
N LEU A 27 -10.62 -2.69 3.88
CA LEU A 27 -9.91 -3.67 4.71
C LEU A 27 -10.34 -3.62 6.18
N GLU A 28 -10.56 -2.43 6.72
CA GLU A 28 -11.04 -2.24 8.10
C GLU A 28 -12.43 -2.88 8.32
N GLY A 29 -13.28 -2.88 7.31
CA GLY A 29 -14.63 -3.46 7.34
C GLY A 29 -14.74 -4.91 6.89
N SER A 30 -13.63 -5.57 6.53
CA SER A 30 -13.64 -6.89 5.86
C SER A 30 -13.85 -8.10 6.76
N HIS A 31 -14.03 -7.93 8.06
CA HIS A 31 -14.04 -9.02 9.05
C HIS A 31 -15.11 -10.09 8.86
N GLU A 32 -16.17 -9.82 8.09
CA GLU A 32 -17.24 -10.78 7.76
C GLU A 32 -17.25 -11.17 6.27
N GLU A 33 -16.24 -10.76 5.50
CA GLU A 33 -16.15 -11.08 4.08
C GLU A 33 -15.86 -12.56 3.82
N GLU A 34 -16.45 -13.08 2.75
CA GLU A 34 -16.09 -14.39 2.24
C GLU A 34 -14.76 -14.31 1.43
N PRO A 35 -13.93 -15.38 1.44
CA PRO A 35 -12.64 -15.37 0.73
C PRO A 35 -12.75 -14.97 -0.75
N SER A 36 -13.75 -15.48 -1.46
CA SER A 36 -13.96 -15.20 -2.88
C SER A 36 -14.35 -13.74 -3.15
N GLU A 37 -15.10 -13.12 -2.24
CA GLU A 37 -15.48 -11.72 -2.34
C GLU A 37 -14.31 -10.80 -2.06
N LEU A 38 -13.53 -11.12 -1.02
CA LEU A 38 -12.28 -10.39 -0.70
C LEU A 38 -11.33 -10.42 -1.89
N LEU A 39 -11.03 -11.59 -2.42
CA LEU A 39 -10.13 -11.74 -3.58
C LEU A 39 -10.65 -11.00 -4.80
N SER A 40 -11.95 -11.10 -5.10
CA SER A 40 -12.55 -10.39 -6.24
C SER A 40 -12.42 -8.87 -6.13
N LYS A 41 -12.58 -8.31 -4.93
CA LYS A 41 -12.41 -6.87 -4.70
C LYS A 41 -10.95 -6.45 -4.74
N LEU A 42 -10.04 -7.25 -4.17
CA LEU A 42 -8.61 -6.98 -4.21
C LEU A 42 -8.05 -6.97 -5.63
N GLN A 43 -8.53 -7.85 -6.51
CA GLN A 43 -8.18 -7.86 -7.94
C GLN A 43 -8.55 -6.56 -8.67
N LYS A 44 -9.45 -5.77 -8.12
CA LYS A 44 -9.82 -4.44 -8.64
C LYS A 44 -9.06 -3.32 -7.95
N PHE A 45 -8.93 -3.38 -6.63
CA PHE A 45 -8.24 -2.36 -5.85
C PHE A 45 -6.74 -2.30 -6.15
N ILE A 46 -6.06 -3.43 -6.19
CA ILE A 46 -4.61 -3.49 -6.34
C ILE A 46 -4.14 -2.86 -7.66
N PRO A 47 -4.70 -3.22 -8.84
CA PRO A 47 -4.34 -2.54 -10.08
C PRO A 47 -4.67 -1.05 -10.08
N LEU A 48 -5.77 -0.65 -9.45
CA LEU A 48 -6.16 0.75 -9.36
C LEU A 48 -5.17 1.55 -8.49
N ILE A 49 -4.76 1.01 -7.35
CA ILE A 49 -3.74 1.62 -6.49
C ILE A 49 -2.42 1.73 -7.23
N TYR A 50 -2.02 0.69 -7.95
CA TYR A 50 -0.82 0.71 -8.79
C TYR A 50 -0.87 1.81 -9.84
N LEU A 51 -1.94 1.87 -10.61
CA LEU A 51 -2.11 2.88 -11.65
C LEU A 51 -2.05 4.30 -11.06
N LYS A 52 -2.81 4.56 -10.01
CA LYS A 52 -2.83 5.87 -9.36
C LYS A 52 -1.50 6.20 -8.68
N GLY A 53 -0.84 5.24 -8.07
CA GLY A 53 0.48 5.40 -7.48
C GLY A 53 1.55 5.71 -8.53
N SER A 54 1.51 5.08 -9.69
CA SER A 54 2.45 5.33 -10.79
C SER A 54 2.32 6.73 -11.40
N LEU A 55 1.18 7.38 -11.22
CA LEU A 55 0.91 8.73 -11.72
C LEU A 55 1.25 9.83 -10.71
N LEU A 56 1.65 9.46 -9.50
CA LEU A 56 2.01 10.44 -8.48
C LEU A 56 3.23 11.25 -8.92
N PRO A 57 3.20 12.59 -8.69
CA PRO A 57 4.34 13.42 -9.01
C PRO A 57 5.52 13.09 -8.10
N SER A 58 6.73 13.12 -8.66
CA SER A 58 7.94 13.03 -7.88
C SER A 58 8.17 14.31 -7.08
N CYS A 59 8.61 14.19 -5.85
CA CYS A 59 9.03 15.29 -5.02
C CYS A 59 10.34 14.97 -4.33
N GLU A 60 11.07 15.99 -3.94
CA GLU A 60 12.26 15.86 -3.12
C GLU A 60 11.88 16.05 -1.65
N SER A 61 12.55 15.32 -0.77
CA SER A 61 12.41 15.51 0.66
C SER A 61 13.60 16.28 1.21
N ASP A 62 13.31 17.33 1.94
CA ASP A 62 14.33 18.09 2.69
C ASP A 62 14.64 17.46 4.06
N ASN A 63 14.06 16.30 4.37
CA ASN A 63 14.13 15.60 5.67
C ASN A 63 13.70 16.47 6.86
N LEU A 64 12.87 17.47 6.64
CA LEU A 64 12.40 18.40 7.66
C LEU A 64 11.09 18.00 8.31
N GLY A 65 10.37 17.02 7.73
CA GLY A 65 9.10 16.51 8.24
C GLY A 65 9.23 15.11 8.80
N MET A 66 8.79 14.90 10.04
CA MET A 66 8.54 13.57 10.57
C MET A 66 7.07 13.22 10.33
N ILE A 67 6.85 12.07 9.68
CA ILE A 67 5.50 11.53 9.56
C ILE A 67 5.20 10.72 10.82
N GLU A 68 4.06 11.01 11.42
CA GLU A 68 3.56 10.22 12.54
C GLU A 68 3.04 8.87 12.03
N GLU A 69 3.55 7.80 12.60
CA GLU A 69 3.00 6.46 12.37
C GLU A 69 1.72 6.30 13.21
N VAL A 70 0.59 6.26 12.53
CA VAL A 70 -0.73 6.13 13.18
C VAL A 70 -1.21 4.69 13.29
N VAL A 71 -0.65 3.80 12.48
CA VAL A 71 -0.93 2.36 12.58
C VAL A 71 -0.01 1.76 13.64
N THR A 72 -0.60 1.36 14.74
CA THR A 72 0.13 0.70 15.83
C THR A 72 0.40 -0.77 15.48
N GLU A 73 1.35 -1.39 16.20
CA GLU A 73 1.60 -2.83 16.08
C GLU A 73 0.32 -3.65 16.40
N GLU A 74 -0.49 -3.19 17.34
CA GLU A 74 -1.77 -3.82 17.69
C GLU A 74 -2.77 -3.75 16.53
N ASP A 75 -2.90 -2.58 15.89
CA ASP A 75 -3.77 -2.39 14.72
C ASP A 75 -3.32 -3.27 13.55
N TYR A 76 -2.02 -3.31 13.30
CA TYR A 76 -1.43 -4.15 12.25
C TYR A 76 -1.72 -5.64 12.50
N ASN A 77 -1.45 -6.12 13.71
CA ASN A 77 -1.66 -7.52 14.07
C ASN A 77 -3.14 -7.92 14.06
N ALA A 78 -4.04 -7.01 14.46
CA ALA A 78 -5.48 -7.25 14.41
C ALA A 78 -5.97 -7.41 12.95
N LEU A 79 -5.51 -6.55 12.06
CA LEU A 79 -5.85 -6.65 10.64
C LEU A 79 -5.23 -7.91 10.01
N LEU A 80 -3.98 -8.21 10.33
CA LEU A 80 -3.29 -9.41 9.86
C LEU A 80 -4.04 -10.69 10.27
N ALA A 81 -4.45 -10.79 11.53
CA ALA A 81 -5.22 -11.92 12.02
C ALA A 81 -6.57 -12.07 11.30
N THR A 82 -7.23 -10.95 11.02
CA THR A 82 -8.51 -10.94 10.28
C THR A 82 -8.32 -11.44 8.85
N LEU A 83 -7.37 -10.88 8.11
CA LEU A 83 -7.12 -11.24 6.72
C LEU A 83 -6.62 -12.68 6.57
N SER A 84 -5.68 -13.11 7.43
CA SER A 84 -5.21 -14.50 7.46
C SER A 84 -6.34 -15.49 7.70
N ARG A 85 -7.27 -15.16 8.60
CA ARG A 85 -8.44 -15.99 8.88
C ARG A 85 -9.38 -16.10 7.68
N ILE A 86 -9.62 -14.99 7.00
CA ILE A 86 -10.51 -14.97 5.82
C ILE A 86 -9.88 -15.75 4.66
N LEU A 87 -8.61 -15.48 4.36
CA LEU A 87 -7.90 -16.10 3.24
C LEU A 87 -7.60 -17.58 3.47
N GLY A 88 -7.36 -17.99 4.73
CA GLY A 88 -7.12 -19.39 5.08
C GLY A 88 -5.99 -20.01 4.25
N GLU A 89 -6.28 -21.09 3.57
CA GLU A 89 -5.32 -21.80 2.71
C GLU A 89 -4.88 -21.00 1.47
N HIS A 90 -5.60 -19.96 1.10
CA HIS A 90 -5.25 -19.07 -0.03
C HIS A 90 -4.28 -17.96 0.37
N ASP A 91 -3.91 -17.86 1.63
CA ASP A 91 -3.03 -16.78 2.12
C ASP A 91 -1.57 -16.97 1.72
N GLU A 92 -1.12 -18.17 1.52
CA GLU A 92 0.27 -18.47 1.20
C GLU A 92 0.51 -18.56 -0.32
N TYR A 93 1.58 -17.96 -0.78
CA TYR A 93 2.04 -18.10 -2.14
C TYR A 93 3.58 -18.20 -2.22
N LEU A 94 4.07 -18.75 -3.32
CA LEU A 94 5.49 -18.89 -3.56
C LEU A 94 5.99 -17.73 -4.41
N GLU A 95 7.02 -17.06 -3.94
CA GLU A 95 7.64 -15.93 -4.63
C GLU A 95 9.07 -16.27 -5.06
N VAL A 96 9.39 -15.97 -6.32
CA VAL A 96 10.73 -16.12 -6.90
C VAL A 96 11.26 -14.73 -7.21
N PHE A 97 12.30 -14.30 -6.48
CA PHE A 97 12.74 -12.90 -6.48
C PHE A 97 13.83 -12.54 -7.49
N ASP A 98 14.61 -13.48 -8.03
CA ASP A 98 15.77 -13.14 -8.84
C ASP A 98 16.24 -14.28 -9.75
N ASP A 99 16.85 -13.94 -10.90
CA ASP A 99 17.56 -14.87 -11.77
C ASP A 99 18.71 -15.61 -11.07
N ASN A 100 19.27 -15.03 -10.01
CA ASN A 100 20.27 -15.66 -9.14
C ASN A 100 19.69 -16.69 -8.17
N MET A 101 18.38 -16.76 -8.00
CA MET A 101 17.72 -17.81 -7.21
C MET A 101 17.75 -19.21 -7.89
N GLN A 102 18.29 -19.31 -9.10
CA GLN A 102 18.61 -20.62 -9.71
C GLN A 102 19.56 -21.46 -8.86
N TYR A 103 20.23 -20.82 -7.88
CA TYR A 103 21.17 -21.47 -6.95
C TYR A 103 20.61 -21.66 -5.55
N SER A 104 19.43 -21.12 -5.21
CA SER A 104 18.76 -21.39 -3.95
C SER A 104 17.66 -22.43 -4.15
N GLU A 105 17.74 -23.53 -3.44
CA GLU A 105 16.90 -24.72 -3.63
C GLU A 105 15.47 -24.58 -3.10
N ALA A 106 15.07 -23.42 -2.53
CA ALA A 106 13.74 -23.25 -1.94
C ALA A 106 13.11 -21.91 -2.32
N PRO A 107 11.89 -21.91 -2.92
CA PRO A 107 11.09 -20.69 -3.07
C PRO A 107 10.73 -20.13 -1.68
N VAL A 108 10.68 -18.80 -1.57
CA VAL A 108 10.27 -18.12 -0.35
C VAL A 108 8.75 -18.13 -0.27
N VAL A 109 8.22 -18.63 0.84
CA VAL A 109 6.78 -18.58 1.13
C VAL A 109 6.45 -17.18 1.64
N ASN A 110 5.52 -16.51 0.98
CA ASN A 110 4.99 -15.21 1.36
C ASN A 110 3.50 -15.30 1.66
N SER A 111 3.01 -14.34 2.43
CA SER A 111 1.63 -14.24 2.85
C SER A 111 0.96 -13.04 2.17
N ILE A 112 -0.20 -13.26 1.56
CA ILE A 112 -1.03 -12.21 0.98
C ILE A 112 -1.48 -11.23 2.07
N SER A 113 -1.89 -11.75 3.22
CA SER A 113 -2.34 -10.94 4.35
C SER A 113 -1.26 -10.00 4.87
N GLU A 114 0.00 -10.45 5.00
CA GLU A 114 1.12 -9.60 5.38
C GLU A 114 1.35 -8.47 4.36
N LYS A 115 1.34 -8.80 3.08
CA LYS A 115 1.53 -7.80 2.02
C LYS A 115 0.41 -6.75 2.01
N LEU A 116 -0.82 -7.17 2.22
CA LEU A 116 -1.96 -6.25 2.34
C LEU A 116 -1.84 -5.35 3.57
N CYS A 117 -1.38 -5.88 4.70
CA CYS A 117 -1.14 -5.10 5.90
C CYS A 117 -0.02 -4.08 5.72
N ASP A 118 1.06 -4.44 5.03
CA ASP A 118 2.15 -3.52 4.71
C ASP A 118 1.67 -2.35 3.84
N ILE A 119 0.91 -2.65 2.79
CA ILE A 119 0.30 -1.62 1.94
C ILE A 119 -0.69 -0.76 2.74
N TYR A 120 -1.53 -1.37 3.54
CA TYR A 120 -2.47 -0.68 4.41
C TYR A 120 -1.76 0.30 5.35
N GLN A 121 -0.69 -0.14 6.00
CA GLN A 121 0.09 0.69 6.94
C GLN A 121 0.66 1.92 6.23
N ASP A 122 1.30 1.74 5.08
CA ASP A 122 1.87 2.83 4.30
C ASP A 122 0.78 3.82 3.85
N LEU A 123 -0.33 3.33 3.34
CA LEU A 123 -1.45 4.16 2.89
C LEU A 123 -2.13 4.90 4.04
N LYS A 124 -2.36 4.23 5.16
CA LYS A 124 -3.01 4.83 6.33
C LYS A 124 -2.15 5.94 6.93
N ASN A 125 -0.86 5.72 7.08
CA ASN A 125 0.09 6.72 7.55
C ASN A 125 0.14 7.92 6.60
N PHE A 126 0.18 7.68 5.29
CA PHE A 126 0.12 8.74 4.28
C PHE A 126 -1.17 9.56 4.37
N ILE A 127 -2.33 8.93 4.44
CA ILE A 127 -3.63 9.61 4.55
C ILE A 127 -3.69 10.48 5.80
N SER A 128 -3.19 9.99 6.92
CA SER A 128 -3.14 10.74 8.18
C SER A 128 -2.25 11.98 8.06
N ALA A 129 -1.07 11.82 7.49
CA ALA A 129 -0.16 12.94 7.22
C ALA A 129 -0.79 13.97 6.28
N TYR A 130 -1.40 13.51 5.20
CA TYR A 130 -2.08 14.37 4.22
C TYR A 130 -3.22 15.19 4.85
N ARG A 131 -3.96 14.61 5.77
CA ARG A 131 -5.05 15.30 6.51
C ARG A 131 -4.56 16.42 7.42
N SER A 132 -3.30 16.42 7.82
CA SER A 132 -2.74 17.48 8.66
C SER A 132 -2.77 18.85 7.97
N GLY A 133 -2.77 18.86 6.63
CA GLY A 133 -2.78 20.06 5.81
C GLY A 133 -1.48 20.86 5.85
N MET A 134 -0.45 20.36 6.52
CA MET A 134 0.87 21.00 6.57
C MET A 134 1.68 20.64 5.32
N ILE A 135 2.16 21.63 4.62
CA ILE A 135 2.85 21.48 3.34
C ILE A 135 4.08 20.57 3.48
N ASP A 136 4.93 20.87 4.46
CA ASP A 136 6.17 20.10 4.69
C ASP A 136 5.91 18.65 5.01
N VAL A 137 4.86 18.36 5.77
CA VAL A 137 4.43 17.00 6.11
C VAL A 137 3.89 16.27 4.88
N ASN A 138 3.13 16.98 4.05
CA ASN A 138 2.57 16.40 2.82
C ASN A 138 3.66 16.05 1.81
N GLU A 139 4.68 16.88 1.66
CA GLU A 139 5.84 16.62 0.78
C GLU A 139 6.65 15.42 1.26
N GLU A 140 6.94 15.36 2.56
CA GLU A 140 7.64 14.22 3.16
C GLU A 140 6.82 12.93 3.01
N ALA A 141 5.51 12.99 3.28
CA ALA A 141 4.61 11.85 3.13
C ALA A 141 4.57 11.34 1.69
N LEU A 142 4.50 12.26 0.72
CA LEU A 142 4.50 11.92 -0.70
C LEU A 142 5.83 11.31 -1.15
N TRP A 143 6.94 11.85 -0.66
CA TRP A 143 8.27 11.30 -0.93
C TRP A 143 8.42 9.87 -0.39
N GLN A 144 8.03 9.62 0.87
CA GLN A 144 8.08 8.29 1.47
C GLN A 144 7.18 7.31 0.73
N LEU A 145 5.98 7.75 0.34
CA LEU A 145 5.05 6.93 -0.42
C LEU A 145 5.62 6.53 -1.79
N ASN A 146 6.20 7.49 -2.53
CA ASN A 146 6.85 7.21 -3.81
C ASN A 146 8.02 6.24 -3.65
N ASN A 147 8.82 6.41 -2.62
CA ASN A 147 9.95 5.54 -2.34
C ASN A 147 9.48 4.11 -1.98
N SER A 148 8.46 3.98 -1.15
CA SER A 148 7.84 2.68 -0.83
C SER A 148 7.21 2.04 -2.07
N PHE A 149 6.58 2.82 -2.93
CA PHE A 149 5.99 2.34 -4.17
C PHE A 149 7.06 1.77 -5.11
N GLU A 150 8.15 2.49 -5.34
CA GLU A 150 9.22 2.04 -6.24
C GLU A 150 9.96 0.81 -5.71
N LEU A 151 10.26 0.77 -4.40
CA LEU A 151 11.05 -0.29 -3.79
C LEU A 151 10.22 -1.52 -3.40
N TYR A 152 8.93 -1.37 -3.19
CA TYR A 152 8.13 -2.39 -2.54
C TYR A 152 6.86 -2.76 -3.32
N TRP A 153 5.95 -1.82 -3.52
CA TRP A 153 4.65 -2.13 -4.12
C TRP A 153 4.70 -2.42 -5.61
N GLY A 154 5.58 -1.75 -6.33
CA GLY A 154 5.78 -1.97 -7.76
C GLY A 154 6.20 -3.40 -8.05
N CYS A 155 7.12 -3.95 -7.24
CA CYS A 155 7.54 -5.35 -7.32
C CYS A 155 6.42 -6.33 -6.98
N LEU A 156 5.63 -6.06 -5.95
CA LEU A 156 4.53 -6.94 -5.52
C LEU A 156 3.46 -7.11 -6.58
N LEU A 157 3.11 -6.02 -7.25
CA LEU A 157 2.08 -6.02 -8.28
C LEU A 157 2.56 -6.67 -9.57
N TYR A 158 3.83 -6.51 -9.90
CA TYR A 158 4.44 -7.16 -11.07
C TYR A 158 4.51 -8.69 -10.90
N THR A 159 4.85 -9.17 -9.70
CA THR A 159 4.91 -10.62 -9.41
C THR A 159 3.54 -11.27 -9.33
N SER A 160 2.51 -10.59 -8.84
CA SER A 160 1.16 -11.13 -8.82
C SER A 160 0.53 -11.26 -10.22
N ASP A 161 0.92 -10.38 -11.16
CA ASP A 161 0.49 -10.45 -12.56
C ASP A 161 1.20 -11.58 -13.33
N ALA A 162 2.40 -11.95 -12.92
CA ALA A 162 3.17 -13.06 -13.50
C ALA A 162 2.77 -14.44 -12.96
N ALA A 163 1.95 -14.53 -11.90
CA ALA A 163 1.50 -15.77 -11.28
C ALA A 163 0.23 -16.36 -11.95
N ASP A 164 -0.37 -15.65 -12.89
CA ASP A 164 -1.46 -16.12 -13.74
C ASP A 164 -0.90 -16.86 -14.99
#